data_2a14bfd7893bae25d1f1d97ba45069f3
#
_entry.id   2a14bfd7893bae25d1f1d97ba45069f3
#
_cell.length_a   1.000
_cell.length_b   1.000
_cell.length_c   1.000
_cell.angle_alpha   90.00
_cell.angle_beta   90.00
_cell.angle_gamma   90.00
#
_symmetry.space_group_name_H-M   'P 1'
#
loop_
_entity.id
_entity.type
_entity.pdbx_description
1 polymer ?
#
loop_
_entity_poly.entity_id
_entity_poly.type
_entity_poly.pdbx_seq_one_letter_code
_entity_poly.pdbx_strand_id
1 'polypeptide(L)'
;MSVELETGSNRYVHNINSSKDWLGESIVVKAANKPIFVGVVTNVQLHREGSDFGCIIVSGYSATYRMETAHSCFSWNDRTIGDVVKKLCEQAKVQLELNPAFKETKDFICQYEESDFDFIRRLAHQYQEWMYFDGTKLIFGKPRKLADPIRLEYGTTLSSLDIGLQTLARSEQVFSYHSGADREMQRMTPDLAYGHDKLAGEAFRASLGMFSKPARQHALPRISNETELVNYMGRKQAAETAETHYITAESQVPTLRVGSVISLYSSFLERVGNLSEESLGNFIIIEITHEVSQGSYYKNRFKAIPATIKALPSPKVRMPLAETQMATVLSNADPDGKGRVRVRMNWQTDGMQTGWVRVMTPDGGSSSDVKSNRGFVFIPEVGDQVLLGFRHGDPARPYVMGSLFNGTTGGGGGQGNNCKSLTTRSGCSLKLDDSAGSVTLHDKGGVSMNFDGAGNSTLNAKATHTVNAGDNASINVGTAEKGQSAPSFLTMDSAGNITLKSSSSIRLSIDDKTCIELTSDKVTIKAATVSVVGTTSAAIGSDEGASKGLKADAIGVTINGGGLDVTINGENVNIN
;
A
#
# COMPACT_ATOMS: atom_id res chain seq x y z
N MET A 1 32.77 -14.52 2.74
CA MET A 1 34.17 -14.98 2.83
C MET A 1 34.25 -16.15 3.81
N SER A 2 35.01 -17.17 3.48
CA SER A 2 35.27 -18.32 4.35
C SER A 2 36.77 -18.50 4.55
N VAL A 3 37.17 -19.18 5.60
CA VAL A 3 38.53 -19.59 5.89
C VAL A 3 38.52 -21.03 6.33
N GLU A 4 39.47 -21.79 5.81
CA GLU A 4 39.76 -23.16 6.22
C GLU A 4 41.23 -23.26 6.54
N LEU A 5 41.56 -23.79 7.70
CA LEU A 5 42.92 -23.91 8.21
C LEU A 5 43.14 -25.33 8.72
N GLU A 6 44.18 -26.00 8.22
CA GLU A 6 44.67 -27.25 8.79
C GLU A 6 45.78 -26.97 9.82
N THR A 7 45.67 -27.57 10.96
CA THR A 7 46.73 -27.50 11.98
C THR A 7 47.68 -28.68 11.82
N GLY A 8 48.98 -28.42 11.72
CA GLY A 8 49.98 -29.48 11.56
C GLY A 8 49.98 -30.50 12.71
N SER A 9 50.39 -31.71 12.42
CA SER A 9 50.40 -32.88 13.34
C SER A 9 51.38 -32.69 14.49
N ASN A 10 50.87 -32.50 15.70
CA ASN A 10 51.67 -32.69 16.90
C ASN A 10 51.22 -34.00 17.56
N ARG A 11 52.14 -34.91 17.88
CA ARG A 11 51.88 -36.32 18.31
C ARG A 11 50.97 -36.47 19.53
N TYR A 12 50.60 -35.40 20.21
CA TYR A 12 50.00 -35.52 21.56
C TYR A 12 48.59 -34.91 21.71
N VAL A 13 48.01 -34.17 20.77
CA VAL A 13 46.83 -33.35 21.16
C VAL A 13 45.76 -33.17 20.11
N HIS A 14 45.65 -33.97 19.08
CA HIS A 14 44.46 -33.79 18.20
C HIS A 14 43.26 -34.55 18.76
N ASN A 15 42.66 -33.93 19.78
CA ASN A 15 41.42 -34.38 20.35
C ASN A 15 40.35 -33.31 20.04
N ILE A 16 39.29 -33.74 19.35
CA ILE A 16 38.14 -32.84 19.03
C ILE A 16 37.60 -32.20 20.34
N ASN A 17 37.71 -32.86 21.48
CA ASN A 17 37.29 -32.32 22.77
C ASN A 17 38.08 -31.09 23.22
N SER A 18 39.35 -30.95 22.87
CA SER A 18 40.15 -29.76 23.19
C SER A 18 39.96 -28.63 22.20
N SER A 19 39.45 -28.92 20.98
CA SER A 19 39.24 -27.95 19.93
C SER A 19 37.81 -27.43 19.84
N LYS A 20 36.87 -28.06 20.54
CA LYS A 20 35.43 -27.63 20.53
C LYS A 20 35.22 -26.21 21.02
N ASP A 21 36.07 -25.72 21.92
CA ASP A 21 35.98 -24.38 22.51
C ASP A 21 36.34 -23.28 21.51
N TRP A 22 36.85 -23.62 20.32
CA TRP A 22 37.08 -22.71 19.23
C TRP A 22 35.79 -22.35 18.47
N LEU A 23 34.73 -23.16 18.58
CA LEU A 23 33.46 -22.89 17.95
C LEU A 23 32.85 -21.58 18.48
N GLY A 24 32.51 -20.68 17.54
CA GLY A 24 31.96 -19.36 17.86
C GLY A 24 33.03 -18.28 18.14
N GLU A 25 34.31 -18.70 18.34
CA GLU A 25 35.39 -17.76 18.59
C GLU A 25 35.79 -16.96 17.34
N SER A 26 36.37 -15.78 17.57
CA SER A 26 36.86 -14.94 16.49
C SER A 26 38.17 -15.46 15.94
N ILE A 27 38.27 -15.51 14.61
CA ILE A 27 39.49 -15.85 13.88
C ILE A 27 40.02 -14.63 13.13
N VAL A 28 41.34 -14.41 13.20
CA VAL A 28 42.01 -13.33 12.47
C VAL A 28 43.17 -13.90 11.67
N VAL A 29 43.08 -13.76 10.34
CA VAL A 29 44.17 -14.09 9.44
C VAL A 29 44.97 -12.84 9.13
N LYS A 30 46.30 -12.90 9.29
CA LYS A 30 47.20 -11.78 9.07
C LYS A 30 48.20 -12.07 7.95
N ALA A 31 48.48 -11.07 7.11
CA ALA A 31 49.57 -11.07 6.18
C ALA A 31 50.47 -9.88 6.46
N ALA A 32 51.81 -10.08 6.56
CA ALA A 32 52.75 -9.06 6.93
C ALA A 32 52.31 -8.24 8.18
N ASN A 33 51.85 -8.94 9.21
CA ASN A 33 51.31 -8.41 10.47
C ASN A 33 50.02 -7.55 10.37
N LYS A 34 49.43 -7.44 9.17
CA LYS A 34 48.16 -6.73 8.97
C LYS A 34 47.01 -7.74 8.83
N PRO A 35 45.86 -7.49 9.47
CA PRO A 35 44.71 -8.35 9.28
C PRO A 35 44.20 -8.24 7.85
N ILE A 36 44.05 -9.42 7.18
CA ILE A 36 43.46 -9.53 5.86
C ILE A 36 42.07 -10.17 5.93
N PHE A 37 41.79 -10.88 7.02
CA PHE A 37 40.49 -11.49 7.28
C PHE A 37 40.18 -11.53 8.78
N VAL A 38 38.95 -11.18 9.12
CA VAL A 38 38.36 -11.32 10.46
C VAL A 38 37.05 -12.08 10.35
N GLY A 39 36.91 -13.15 11.07
CA GLY A 39 35.74 -14.01 10.97
C GLY A 39 35.40 -14.70 12.28
N VAL A 40 34.54 -15.71 12.15
CA VAL A 40 34.04 -16.56 13.24
C VAL A 40 34.25 -18.01 12.84
N VAL A 41 34.75 -18.81 13.76
CA VAL A 41 34.89 -20.26 13.57
C VAL A 41 33.51 -20.90 13.65
N THR A 42 33.11 -21.63 12.62
CA THR A 42 31.80 -22.28 12.54
C THR A 42 31.87 -23.80 12.49
N ASN A 43 33.04 -24.35 12.17
CA ASN A 43 33.25 -25.78 12.13
C ASN A 43 34.68 -26.13 12.59
N VAL A 44 34.78 -27.18 13.37
CA VAL A 44 36.05 -27.80 13.78
C VAL A 44 35.93 -29.30 13.54
N GLN A 45 36.80 -29.83 12.70
CA GLN A 45 36.76 -31.22 12.24
C GLN A 45 38.11 -31.90 12.47
N LEU A 46 38.11 -33.10 13.01
CA LEU A 46 39.28 -33.96 12.99
C LEU A 46 39.28 -34.80 11.72
N HIS A 47 40.25 -34.60 10.88
CA HIS A 47 40.48 -35.38 9.67
C HIS A 47 41.61 -36.39 9.88
N ARG A 48 41.41 -37.64 9.51
CA ARG A 48 42.41 -38.71 9.53
C ARG A 48 42.31 -39.51 8.23
N GLU A 49 43.42 -39.75 7.63
CA GLU A 49 43.53 -40.58 6.42
C GLU A 49 44.71 -41.54 6.57
N GLY A 50 44.50 -42.81 6.19
CA GLY A 50 45.54 -43.85 6.31
C GLY A 50 46.03 -44.09 7.73
N SER A 51 47.36 -44.11 7.93
CA SER A 51 48.01 -44.33 9.21
C SER A 51 48.41 -43.04 9.94
N ASP A 52 47.99 -41.88 9.45
CA ASP A 52 48.38 -40.57 9.99
C ASP A 52 47.68 -40.23 11.31
N PHE A 53 48.36 -39.43 12.12
CA PHE A 53 47.83 -38.93 13.41
C PHE A 53 46.64 -38.00 13.23
N GLY A 54 46.38 -37.57 12.00
CA GLY A 54 45.31 -36.66 11.65
C GLY A 54 45.64 -35.17 11.84
N CYS A 55 44.80 -34.30 11.29
CA CYS A 55 44.86 -32.86 11.49
C CYS A 55 43.49 -32.32 11.96
N ILE A 56 43.51 -31.18 12.63
CA ILE A 56 42.29 -30.43 12.92
C ILE A 56 42.08 -29.44 11.81
N ILE A 57 40.91 -29.52 11.15
CA ILE A 57 40.45 -28.58 10.16
C ILE A 57 39.52 -27.60 10.87
N VAL A 58 39.84 -26.32 10.80
CA VAL A 58 39.03 -25.23 11.36
C VAL A 58 38.47 -24.43 10.19
N SER A 59 37.15 -24.39 10.10
CA SER A 59 36.46 -23.63 9.06
C SER A 59 35.61 -22.53 9.69
N GLY A 60 35.47 -21.43 8.97
CA GLY A 60 34.72 -20.28 9.44
C GLY A 60 34.30 -19.35 8.32
N TYR A 61 33.53 -18.37 8.69
CA TYR A 61 33.03 -17.33 7.80
C TYR A 61 33.43 -15.95 8.30
N SER A 62 33.23 -14.92 7.46
CA SER A 62 33.38 -13.53 7.86
C SER A 62 32.48 -13.19 9.04
N ALA A 63 32.79 -12.11 9.76
CA ALA A 63 31.98 -11.66 10.89
C ALA A 63 30.49 -11.42 10.52
N THR A 64 30.19 -11.21 9.23
CA THR A 64 28.81 -11.08 8.72
C THR A 64 27.97 -12.37 8.89
N TYR A 65 28.61 -13.52 9.13
CA TYR A 65 27.91 -14.76 9.42
C TYR A 65 27.01 -14.67 10.67
N ARG A 66 27.33 -13.76 11.60
CA ARG A 66 26.46 -13.49 12.76
C ARG A 66 25.10 -12.91 12.37
N MET A 67 24.94 -12.44 11.16
CA MET A 67 23.69 -11.94 10.60
C MET A 67 22.91 -12.99 9.78
N GLU A 68 23.48 -14.19 9.60
CA GLU A 68 22.77 -15.36 9.06
C GLU A 68 21.86 -15.97 10.15
N THR A 69 20.95 -15.14 10.64
CA THR A 69 19.96 -15.53 11.66
C THR A 69 18.86 -16.41 11.05
N ALA A 70 18.01 -16.97 11.89
CA ALA A 70 16.77 -17.56 11.39
C ALA A 70 15.95 -16.50 10.66
N HIS A 71 15.18 -16.94 9.67
CA HIS A 71 14.34 -16.03 8.88
C HIS A 71 13.34 -15.32 9.79
N SER A 72 13.27 -14.02 9.68
CA SER A 72 12.48 -13.15 10.55
C SER A 72 11.65 -12.16 9.76
N CYS A 73 10.58 -11.67 10.38
CA CYS A 73 9.77 -10.55 9.89
C CYS A 73 9.97 -9.36 10.82
N PHE A 74 10.37 -8.22 10.27
CA PHE A 74 10.53 -6.98 11.00
C PHE A 74 10.21 -5.78 10.12
N SER A 75 9.80 -4.65 10.70
CA SER A 75 9.54 -3.44 9.92
C SER A 75 10.04 -2.17 10.60
N TRP A 76 10.34 -1.19 9.78
CA TRP A 76 10.79 0.14 10.19
C TRP A 76 9.94 1.20 9.52
N ASN A 77 9.57 2.22 10.27
CA ASN A 77 8.87 3.40 9.76
C ASN A 77 9.80 4.60 9.77
N ASP A 78 9.68 5.44 8.76
CA ASP A 78 10.38 6.72 8.64
C ASP A 78 11.90 6.60 8.87
N ARG A 79 12.53 5.65 8.16
CA ARG A 79 13.98 5.37 8.21
C ARG A 79 14.60 5.39 6.82
N THR A 80 15.90 5.71 6.78
CA THR A 80 16.73 5.45 5.60
C THR A 80 17.18 3.99 5.58
N ILE A 81 17.54 3.47 4.40
CA ILE A 81 18.13 2.12 4.30
C ILE A 81 19.46 2.06 5.08
N GLY A 82 20.21 3.17 5.14
CA GLY A 82 21.45 3.28 5.91
C GLY A 82 21.25 3.11 7.41
N ASP A 83 20.19 3.73 7.98
CA ASP A 83 19.86 3.57 9.41
C ASP A 83 19.56 2.12 9.76
N VAL A 84 18.83 1.44 8.88
CA VAL A 84 18.45 0.02 9.06
C VAL A 84 19.69 -0.86 9.03
N VAL A 85 20.54 -0.72 8.00
CA VAL A 85 21.79 -1.48 7.86
C VAL A 85 22.73 -1.23 9.05
N LYS A 86 22.86 0.01 9.50
CA LYS A 86 23.66 0.36 10.67
C LYS A 86 23.17 -0.36 11.92
N LYS A 87 21.86 -0.33 12.19
CA LYS A 87 21.27 -0.98 13.37
C LYS A 87 21.53 -2.49 13.37
N LEU A 88 21.32 -3.17 12.23
CA LEU A 88 21.53 -4.61 12.13
C LEU A 88 23.01 -4.98 12.31
N CYS A 89 23.94 -4.22 11.73
CA CYS A 89 25.38 -4.43 11.93
C CYS A 89 25.82 -4.21 13.39
N GLU A 90 25.27 -3.20 14.06
CA GLU A 90 25.53 -2.93 15.49
C GLU A 90 25.06 -4.10 16.37
N GLN A 91 23.85 -4.62 16.13
CA GLN A 91 23.31 -5.77 16.86
C GLN A 91 24.15 -7.03 16.68
N ALA A 92 24.64 -7.27 15.46
CA ALA A 92 25.50 -8.41 15.15
C ALA A 92 26.98 -8.20 15.49
N LYS A 93 27.36 -7.01 15.99
CA LYS A 93 28.76 -6.63 16.28
C LYS A 93 29.66 -6.74 15.04
N VAL A 94 29.13 -6.38 13.87
CA VAL A 94 29.86 -6.31 12.59
C VAL A 94 30.33 -4.90 12.36
N GLN A 95 31.61 -4.74 12.09
CA GLN A 95 32.15 -3.43 11.71
C GLN A 95 31.60 -3.00 10.34
N LEU A 96 31.17 -1.75 10.23
CA LEU A 96 30.50 -1.19 9.06
C LEU A 96 31.18 0.11 8.61
N GLU A 97 31.42 0.22 7.30
CA GLU A 97 31.61 1.49 6.62
C GLU A 97 30.38 1.81 5.79
N LEU A 98 29.70 2.92 6.12
CA LEU A 98 28.39 3.27 5.59
C LEU A 98 28.44 4.55 4.77
N ASN A 99 28.16 4.47 3.48
CA ASN A 99 28.05 5.63 2.59
C ASN A 99 27.08 5.35 1.42
N PRO A 100 25.79 5.05 1.68
CA PRO A 100 24.83 4.76 0.62
C PRO A 100 24.61 5.98 -0.27
N ALA A 101 24.39 5.73 -1.57
CA ALA A 101 23.98 6.74 -2.53
C ALA A 101 22.51 7.12 -2.37
N PHE A 102 21.68 6.16 -1.99
CA PHE A 102 20.27 6.38 -1.69
C PHE A 102 20.10 6.85 -0.25
N LYS A 103 19.64 8.10 -0.06
CA LYS A 103 19.52 8.76 1.26
C LYS A 103 18.09 9.12 1.66
N GLU A 104 17.11 8.81 0.78
CA GLU A 104 15.73 9.14 1.03
C GLU A 104 15.14 8.31 2.18
N THR A 105 14.41 8.99 3.05
CA THR A 105 13.62 8.33 4.10
C THR A 105 12.43 7.61 3.47
N LYS A 106 12.20 6.38 3.87
CA LYS A 106 11.02 5.59 3.48
C LYS A 106 10.05 5.48 4.65
N ASP A 107 8.79 5.70 4.36
CA ASP A 107 7.69 5.57 5.31
C ASP A 107 7.51 4.16 5.86
N PHE A 108 7.94 3.16 5.07
CA PHE A 108 7.86 1.74 5.45
C PHE A 108 8.94 0.92 4.75
N ILE A 109 9.77 0.24 5.55
CA ILE A 109 10.77 -0.74 5.11
C ILE A 109 10.41 -2.05 5.82
N CYS A 110 10.45 -3.18 5.11
CA CYS A 110 10.05 -4.47 5.63
C CYS A 110 11.09 -5.54 5.31
N GLN A 111 11.57 -6.23 6.33
CA GLN A 111 12.23 -7.54 6.26
C GLN A 111 11.12 -8.57 6.36
N TYR A 112 11.11 -9.56 5.47
CA TYR A 112 10.04 -10.54 5.43
C TYR A 112 10.59 -11.92 5.11
N GLU A 113 10.55 -12.81 6.10
CA GLU A 113 11.07 -14.18 6.00
C GLU A 113 12.51 -14.25 5.47
N GLU A 114 13.36 -13.35 5.94
CA GLU A 114 14.77 -13.23 5.56
C GLU A 114 15.67 -13.24 6.79
N SER A 115 16.91 -13.74 6.65
CA SER A 115 17.98 -13.44 7.61
C SER A 115 18.35 -11.95 7.55
N ASP A 116 18.99 -11.43 8.58
CA ASP A 116 19.45 -10.04 8.57
C ASP A 116 20.44 -9.78 7.43
N PHE A 117 21.29 -10.75 7.10
CA PHE A 117 22.26 -10.63 6.02
C PHE A 117 21.60 -10.67 4.65
N ASP A 118 20.64 -11.58 4.40
CA ASP A 118 19.89 -11.64 3.17
C ASP A 118 19.07 -10.36 2.96
N PHE A 119 18.51 -9.83 4.04
CA PHE A 119 17.81 -8.56 3.98
C PHE A 119 18.71 -7.39 3.57
N ILE A 120 19.91 -7.26 4.18
CA ILE A 120 20.90 -6.24 3.78
C ILE A 120 21.33 -6.43 2.32
N ARG A 121 21.57 -7.68 1.89
CA ARG A 121 21.89 -8.00 0.47
C ARG A 121 20.77 -7.59 -0.46
N ARG A 122 19.51 -7.84 -0.07
CA ARG A 122 18.34 -7.41 -0.84
C ARG A 122 18.23 -5.90 -0.92
N LEU A 123 18.46 -5.17 0.17
CA LEU A 123 18.49 -3.71 0.13
C LEU A 123 19.59 -3.20 -0.82
N ALA A 124 20.79 -3.79 -0.77
CA ALA A 124 21.87 -3.44 -1.69
C ALA A 124 21.46 -3.69 -3.15
N HIS A 125 20.86 -4.84 -3.46
CA HIS A 125 20.36 -5.17 -4.80
C HIS A 125 19.21 -4.24 -5.21
N GLN A 126 18.21 -4.03 -4.33
CA GLN A 126 17.02 -3.25 -4.63
C GLN A 126 17.32 -1.78 -4.92
N TYR A 127 18.30 -1.20 -4.21
CA TYR A 127 18.69 0.21 -4.35
C TYR A 127 19.98 0.40 -5.16
N GLN A 128 20.59 -0.72 -5.65
CA GLN A 128 21.83 -0.73 -6.43
C GLN A 128 22.98 -0.07 -5.66
N GLU A 129 23.13 -0.43 -4.40
CA GLU A 129 24.22 0.02 -3.54
C GLU A 129 25.43 -0.91 -3.62
N TRP A 130 26.61 -0.38 -3.41
CA TRP A 130 27.81 -1.19 -3.22
C TRP A 130 27.66 -2.01 -1.94
N MET A 131 27.99 -3.29 -2.00
CA MET A 131 28.04 -4.14 -0.83
C MET A 131 29.12 -5.21 -0.99
N TYR A 132 30.09 -5.20 -0.08
CA TYR A 132 31.10 -6.24 0.02
C TYR A 132 31.72 -6.25 1.41
N PHE A 133 32.34 -7.38 1.77
CA PHE A 133 33.16 -7.50 2.98
C PHE A 133 34.62 -7.40 2.57
N ASP A 134 35.34 -6.39 3.08
CA ASP A 134 36.73 -6.11 2.69
C ASP A 134 37.76 -7.03 3.37
N GLY A 135 37.29 -8.03 4.09
CA GLY A 135 38.07 -8.92 4.95
C GLY A 135 38.01 -8.53 6.43
N THR A 136 37.73 -7.29 6.77
CA THR A 136 37.67 -6.80 8.16
C THR A 136 36.35 -6.15 8.54
N LYS A 137 35.68 -5.51 7.60
CA LYS A 137 34.42 -4.79 7.78
C LYS A 137 33.49 -4.93 6.58
N LEU A 138 32.20 -4.80 6.81
CA LEU A 138 31.20 -4.68 5.77
C LEU A 138 31.21 -3.25 5.21
N ILE A 139 31.26 -3.15 3.90
CA ILE A 139 31.11 -1.88 3.18
C ILE A 139 29.69 -1.85 2.61
N PHE A 140 28.93 -0.80 2.91
CA PHE A 140 27.61 -0.55 2.34
C PHE A 140 27.54 0.86 1.75
N GLY A 141 27.37 0.94 0.45
CA GLY A 141 27.56 2.16 -0.35
C GLY A 141 29.01 2.35 -0.79
N LYS A 142 29.23 3.17 -1.84
CA LYS A 142 30.55 3.40 -2.39
C LYS A 142 31.43 4.17 -1.39
N PRO A 143 32.64 3.69 -1.03
CA PRO A 143 33.57 4.43 -0.17
C PRO A 143 33.86 5.82 -0.72
N ARG A 144 34.03 6.81 0.16
CA ARG A 144 34.35 8.19 -0.25
C ARG A 144 35.67 8.28 -1.00
N LYS A 145 36.65 7.46 -0.59
CA LYS A 145 37.94 7.30 -1.23
C LYS A 145 38.22 5.81 -1.38
N LEU A 146 38.55 5.38 -2.58
CA LEU A 146 39.05 4.03 -2.81
C LEU A 146 40.50 3.96 -2.26
N ALA A 147 40.96 2.74 -1.94
CA ALA A 147 42.31 2.50 -1.51
C ALA A 147 43.34 2.97 -2.58
N ASP A 148 44.52 3.34 -2.15
CA ASP A 148 45.59 3.70 -3.07
C ASP A 148 45.99 2.44 -3.88
N PRO A 149 46.26 2.58 -5.20
CA PRO A 149 46.50 1.43 -6.05
C PRO A 149 47.78 0.67 -5.68
N ILE A 150 47.68 -0.63 -5.60
CA ILE A 150 48.81 -1.56 -5.45
C ILE A 150 49.32 -1.90 -6.84
N ARG A 151 50.59 -1.65 -7.12
CA ARG A 151 51.19 -2.02 -8.41
C ARG A 151 51.36 -3.52 -8.53
N LEU A 152 50.81 -4.07 -9.61
CA LEU A 152 51.02 -5.47 -10.01
C LEU A 152 51.51 -5.52 -11.44
N GLU A 153 52.47 -6.41 -11.70
CA GLU A 153 53.12 -6.54 -12.99
C GLU A 153 53.20 -8.02 -13.41
N TYR A 154 52.75 -8.30 -14.63
CA TYR A 154 52.82 -9.64 -15.21
C TYR A 154 54.30 -10.07 -15.40
N GLY A 155 54.63 -11.29 -14.97
CA GLY A 155 55.99 -11.84 -14.96
C GLY A 155 56.82 -11.54 -13.71
N THR A 156 56.36 -10.64 -12.80
CA THR A 156 57.02 -10.37 -11.51
C THR A 156 56.11 -10.65 -10.33
N THR A 157 55.04 -9.90 -10.18
CA THR A 157 54.05 -10.07 -9.09
C THR A 157 52.82 -10.89 -9.49
N LEU A 158 52.61 -11.05 -10.78
CA LEU A 158 51.59 -11.90 -11.38
C LEU A 158 52.21 -13.05 -12.16
N SER A 159 51.80 -14.30 -11.84
CA SER A 159 52.20 -15.50 -12.55
C SER A 159 51.23 -15.86 -13.70
N SER A 160 49.98 -15.39 -13.62
CA SER A 160 48.97 -15.55 -14.64
C SER A 160 48.11 -14.30 -14.76
N LEU A 161 47.68 -13.98 -15.98
CA LEU A 161 46.79 -12.83 -16.26
C LEU A 161 45.94 -13.15 -17.47
N ASP A 162 44.63 -13.13 -17.28
CA ASP A 162 43.63 -13.20 -18.33
C ASP A 162 42.83 -11.91 -18.36
N ILE A 163 42.64 -11.33 -19.53
CA ILE A 163 41.83 -10.13 -19.75
C ILE A 163 40.64 -10.54 -20.60
N GLY A 164 39.41 -10.35 -20.08
CA GLY A 164 38.19 -10.77 -20.72
C GLY A 164 37.22 -9.64 -21.00
N LEU A 165 36.55 -9.73 -22.13
CA LEU A 165 35.42 -8.90 -22.50
C LEU A 165 34.18 -9.77 -22.71
N GLN A 166 33.01 -9.32 -22.24
CA GLN A 166 31.78 -10.06 -22.42
C GLN A 166 30.57 -9.15 -22.64
N THR A 167 29.54 -9.70 -23.30
CA THR A 167 28.30 -8.97 -23.57
C THR A 167 27.30 -9.20 -22.44
N LEU A 168 27.06 -8.19 -21.61
CA LEU A 168 26.17 -8.24 -20.45
C LEU A 168 24.98 -7.30 -20.57
N ALA A 169 25.12 -6.17 -21.28
CA ALA A 169 24.06 -5.18 -21.37
C ALA A 169 22.78 -5.76 -21.97
N ARG A 170 21.66 -5.38 -21.41
CA ARG A 170 20.31 -5.71 -21.91
C ARG A 170 19.54 -4.43 -22.10
N SER A 171 18.74 -4.38 -23.16
CA SER A 171 17.79 -3.29 -23.35
C SER A 171 16.58 -3.52 -22.46
N GLU A 172 16.23 -2.54 -21.63
CA GLU A 172 15.12 -2.62 -20.69
C GLU A 172 14.29 -1.35 -20.70
N GLN A 173 12.99 -1.51 -20.42
CA GLN A 173 12.08 -0.42 -20.12
C GLN A 173 11.50 -0.66 -18.72
N VAL A 174 11.85 0.19 -17.78
CA VAL A 174 11.37 0.08 -16.39
C VAL A 174 10.26 1.09 -16.16
N PHE A 175 9.18 0.63 -15.53
CA PHE A 175 8.03 1.46 -15.17
C PHE A 175 7.80 1.47 -13.66
N SER A 176 7.21 2.54 -13.18
CA SER A 176 6.76 2.70 -11.80
C SER A 176 5.49 3.56 -11.75
N TYR A 177 4.67 3.35 -10.73
CA TYR A 177 3.48 4.13 -10.48
C TYR A 177 3.48 4.68 -9.06
N HIS A 178 3.37 6.00 -8.94
CA HIS A 178 3.25 6.70 -7.65
C HIS A 178 1.80 7.08 -7.40
N SER A 179 1.11 6.29 -6.57
CA SER A 179 -0.33 6.43 -6.32
C SER A 179 -0.73 7.71 -5.57
N GLY A 180 0.16 8.31 -4.80
CA GLY A 180 -0.11 9.57 -4.09
C GLY A 180 -0.26 10.76 -5.03
N ALA A 181 0.46 10.74 -6.16
CA ALA A 181 0.44 11.78 -7.19
C ALA A 181 -0.31 11.35 -8.47
N ASP A 182 -0.85 10.12 -8.51
CA ASP A 182 -1.48 9.52 -9.69
C ASP A 182 -0.59 9.64 -10.94
N ARG A 183 0.69 9.25 -10.79
CA ARG A 183 1.69 9.45 -11.82
C ARG A 183 2.36 8.15 -12.23
N GLU A 184 2.24 7.82 -13.50
CA GLU A 184 3.04 6.79 -14.15
C GLU A 184 4.38 7.36 -14.60
N MET A 185 5.44 6.59 -14.42
CA MET A 185 6.81 6.91 -14.82
C MET A 185 7.40 5.74 -15.56
N GLN A 186 8.16 5.98 -16.62
CA GLN A 186 8.88 4.93 -17.34
C GLN A 186 10.19 5.46 -17.90
N ARG A 187 11.19 4.57 -17.98
CA ARG A 187 12.51 4.89 -18.49
C ARG A 187 13.12 3.70 -19.24
N MET A 188 13.81 3.99 -20.31
CA MET A 188 14.63 3.03 -21.07
C MET A 188 16.03 2.95 -20.46
N THR A 189 16.71 1.82 -20.68
CA THR A 189 18.15 1.68 -20.45
C THR A 189 18.89 2.82 -21.15
N PRO A 190 19.77 3.57 -20.44
CA PRO A 190 20.60 4.59 -21.07
C PRO A 190 21.54 4.00 -22.12
N ASP A 191 21.76 4.72 -23.22
CA ASP A 191 22.69 4.31 -24.29
C ASP A 191 24.17 4.51 -23.90
N LEU A 192 24.43 5.15 -22.75
CA LEU A 192 25.77 5.42 -22.22
C LEU A 192 26.08 4.52 -21.04
N ALA A 193 27.24 3.90 -21.06
CA ALA A 193 27.79 3.11 -19.97
C ALA A 193 28.60 4.00 -19.02
N TYR A 194 28.01 4.46 -17.94
CA TYR A 194 28.69 5.29 -16.97
C TYR A 194 29.79 4.51 -16.21
N GLY A 195 31.02 5.03 -16.27
CA GLY A 195 32.16 4.46 -15.56
C GLY A 195 32.86 3.30 -16.27
N HIS A 196 32.46 2.96 -17.48
CA HIS A 196 33.20 2.01 -18.32
C HIS A 196 34.46 2.64 -18.88
N ASP A 197 35.53 1.84 -18.98
CA ASP A 197 36.68 2.18 -19.79
C ASP A 197 36.38 1.99 -21.29
N LYS A 198 37.35 2.22 -22.16
CA LYS A 198 37.16 2.14 -23.61
C LYS A 198 36.71 0.74 -24.06
N LEU A 199 37.34 -0.31 -23.53
CA LEU A 199 37.04 -1.71 -23.88
C LEU A 199 35.65 -2.12 -23.38
N ALA A 200 35.31 -1.83 -22.13
CA ALA A 200 33.99 -2.06 -21.58
C ALA A 200 32.91 -1.32 -22.36
N GLY A 201 33.18 -0.06 -22.79
CA GLY A 201 32.25 0.72 -23.60
C GLY A 201 31.98 0.13 -24.98
N GLU A 202 32.98 -0.49 -25.62
CA GLU A 202 32.80 -1.17 -26.89
C GLU A 202 31.97 -2.46 -26.75
N ALA A 203 32.27 -3.29 -25.75
CA ALA A 203 31.51 -4.50 -25.44
C ALA A 203 30.07 -4.18 -25.00
N PHE A 204 29.86 -3.07 -24.31
CA PHE A 204 28.54 -2.56 -23.96
C PHE A 204 27.69 -2.24 -25.20
N ARG A 205 28.24 -1.51 -26.16
CA ARG A 205 27.56 -1.20 -27.43
C ARG A 205 27.25 -2.45 -28.23
N ALA A 206 28.19 -3.39 -28.31
CA ALA A 206 27.97 -4.69 -28.93
C ALA A 206 26.82 -5.47 -28.29
N SER A 207 26.74 -5.43 -26.94
CA SER A 207 25.65 -6.06 -26.16
C SER A 207 24.29 -5.47 -26.51
N LEU A 208 24.14 -4.16 -26.52
CA LEU A 208 22.87 -3.49 -26.85
C LEU A 208 22.45 -3.78 -28.29
N GLY A 209 23.39 -3.90 -29.23
CA GLY A 209 23.12 -4.32 -30.60
C GLY A 209 22.54 -5.75 -30.69
N MET A 210 23.06 -6.68 -29.86
CA MET A 210 22.55 -8.04 -29.76
C MET A 210 21.17 -8.12 -29.07
N PHE A 211 20.90 -7.29 -28.06
CA PHE A 211 19.71 -7.32 -27.21
C PHE A 211 18.91 -6.03 -27.36
N SER A 212 18.56 -5.67 -28.60
CA SER A 212 17.91 -4.40 -28.94
C SER A 212 16.44 -4.30 -28.49
N LYS A 213 15.73 -5.45 -28.36
CA LYS A 213 14.33 -5.46 -27.90
C LYS A 213 14.28 -5.26 -26.40
N PRO A 214 13.68 -4.15 -25.87
CA PRO A 214 13.64 -3.89 -24.46
C PRO A 214 12.71 -4.85 -23.72
N ALA A 215 13.18 -5.41 -22.61
CA ALA A 215 12.35 -6.11 -21.64
C ALA A 215 11.59 -5.10 -20.76
N ARG A 216 10.28 -5.31 -20.57
CA ARG A 216 9.45 -4.42 -19.73
C ARG A 216 9.36 -4.97 -18.33
N GLN A 217 9.78 -4.18 -17.36
CA GLN A 217 9.84 -4.57 -15.95
C GLN A 217 9.33 -3.44 -15.03
N HIS A 218 8.81 -3.82 -13.86
CA HIS A 218 8.55 -2.81 -12.82
C HIS A 218 9.82 -2.49 -12.03
N ALA A 219 9.92 -1.25 -11.52
CA ALA A 219 11.03 -0.88 -10.64
C ALA A 219 10.96 -1.66 -9.31
N LEU A 220 12.08 -2.26 -8.89
CA LEU A 220 12.16 -2.97 -7.62
C LEU A 220 11.97 -1.99 -6.43
N PRO A 221 12.65 -0.83 -6.34
CA PRO A 221 12.40 0.13 -5.29
C PRO A 221 11.09 0.89 -5.52
N ARG A 222 10.54 1.45 -4.45
CA ARG A 222 9.45 2.42 -4.54
C ARG A 222 10.01 3.75 -5.07
N ILE A 223 9.65 4.09 -6.30
CA ILE A 223 10.06 5.33 -6.98
C ILE A 223 9.01 6.39 -6.73
N SER A 224 9.43 7.56 -6.30
CA SER A 224 8.56 8.69 -5.96
C SER A 224 8.52 9.75 -7.08
N ASN A 225 9.58 9.85 -7.89
CA ASN A 225 9.69 10.85 -8.95
C ASN A 225 10.62 10.39 -10.11
N GLU A 226 10.60 11.14 -11.21
CA GLU A 226 11.39 10.86 -12.41
C GLU A 226 12.91 10.82 -12.13
N THR A 227 13.42 11.70 -11.27
CA THR A 227 14.85 11.76 -10.94
C THR A 227 15.30 10.49 -10.24
N GLU A 228 14.49 9.97 -9.30
CA GLU A 228 14.77 8.67 -8.67
C GLU A 228 14.81 7.55 -9.70
N LEU A 229 13.87 7.53 -10.66
CA LEU A 229 13.84 6.51 -11.71
C LEU A 229 15.06 6.57 -12.63
N VAL A 230 15.48 7.77 -13.04
CA VAL A 230 16.69 7.98 -13.85
C VAL A 230 17.93 7.49 -13.09
N ASN A 231 18.06 7.87 -11.82
CA ASN A 231 19.20 7.45 -10.97
C ASN A 231 19.20 5.94 -10.74
N TYR A 232 18.03 5.35 -10.53
CA TYR A 232 17.89 3.90 -10.39
C TYR A 232 18.33 3.18 -11.66
N MET A 233 17.84 3.60 -12.83
CA MET A 233 18.19 2.97 -14.12
C MET A 233 19.68 3.09 -14.43
N GLY A 234 20.29 4.25 -14.16
CA GLY A 234 21.73 4.44 -14.34
C GLY A 234 22.58 3.52 -13.44
N ARG A 235 22.20 3.38 -12.16
CA ARG A 235 22.88 2.47 -11.24
C ARG A 235 22.65 1.00 -11.60
N LYS A 236 21.40 0.63 -11.93
CA LYS A 236 21.05 -0.73 -12.36
C LYS A 236 21.89 -1.16 -13.56
N GLN A 237 21.94 -0.34 -14.59
CA GLN A 237 22.76 -0.60 -15.77
C GLN A 237 24.25 -0.74 -15.40
N ALA A 238 24.78 0.18 -14.58
CA ALA A 238 26.19 0.14 -14.17
C ALA A 238 26.51 -1.15 -13.40
N ALA A 239 25.60 -1.62 -12.53
CA ALA A 239 25.78 -2.87 -11.77
C ALA A 239 25.70 -4.12 -12.66
N GLU A 240 24.73 -4.17 -13.57
CA GLU A 240 24.53 -5.31 -14.48
C GLU A 240 25.68 -5.46 -15.49
N THR A 241 26.34 -4.35 -15.85
CA THR A 241 27.41 -4.31 -16.83
C THR A 241 28.81 -4.13 -16.22
N ALA A 242 28.92 -4.15 -14.90
CA ALA A 242 30.20 -3.92 -14.21
C ALA A 242 31.30 -4.92 -14.60
N GLU A 243 30.95 -6.14 -14.93
CA GLU A 243 31.87 -7.21 -15.35
C GLU A 243 32.04 -7.33 -16.88
N THR A 244 31.57 -6.35 -17.66
CA THR A 244 31.73 -6.35 -19.13
C THR A 244 33.20 -6.41 -19.55
N HIS A 245 34.08 -5.74 -18.78
CA HIS A 245 35.52 -5.88 -18.85
C HIS A 245 36.00 -6.41 -17.50
N TYR A 246 36.73 -7.50 -17.48
CA TYR A 246 37.22 -8.13 -16.26
C TYR A 246 38.62 -8.69 -16.48
N ILE A 247 39.35 -8.87 -15.37
CA ILE A 247 40.58 -9.63 -15.35
C ILE A 247 40.49 -10.76 -14.33
N THR A 248 41.14 -11.87 -14.60
CA THR A 248 41.48 -12.90 -13.63
C THR A 248 43.00 -13.06 -13.61
N ALA A 249 43.55 -13.15 -12.41
CA ALA A 249 44.99 -13.22 -12.28
C ALA A 249 45.41 -14.06 -11.06
N GLU A 250 46.64 -14.59 -11.10
CA GLU A 250 47.27 -15.27 -9.99
C GLU A 250 48.49 -14.42 -9.50
N SER A 251 48.57 -14.20 -8.19
CA SER A 251 49.56 -13.34 -7.59
C SER A 251 50.17 -13.96 -6.32
N GLN A 252 51.35 -13.49 -5.96
CA GLN A 252 52.05 -13.79 -4.70
C GLN A 252 51.98 -12.66 -3.68
N VAL A 253 51.27 -11.57 -3.95
CA VAL A 253 51.12 -10.43 -3.04
C VAL A 253 50.06 -10.72 -1.96
N PRO A 254 50.44 -10.99 -0.69
CA PRO A 254 49.51 -11.51 0.31
C PRO A 254 48.60 -10.44 0.93
N THR A 255 48.81 -9.17 0.64
CA THR A 255 48.02 -8.06 1.20
C THR A 255 46.79 -7.69 0.38
N LEU A 256 46.58 -8.34 -0.78
CA LEU A 256 45.41 -8.12 -1.61
C LEU A 256 44.14 -8.62 -0.89
N ARG A 257 43.02 -7.95 -1.10
CA ARG A 257 41.72 -8.32 -0.56
C ARG A 257 40.60 -7.76 -1.43
N VAL A 258 39.39 -8.19 -1.20
CA VAL A 258 38.22 -7.61 -1.88
C VAL A 258 38.16 -6.10 -1.60
N GLY A 259 37.95 -5.30 -2.65
CA GLY A 259 37.97 -3.84 -2.57
C GLY A 259 39.37 -3.21 -2.72
N SER A 260 40.46 -3.99 -2.78
CA SER A 260 41.78 -3.46 -3.13
C SER A 260 41.77 -2.93 -4.56
N VAL A 261 42.36 -1.75 -4.74
CA VAL A 261 42.62 -1.22 -6.09
C VAL A 261 44.03 -1.62 -6.50
N ILE A 262 44.16 -2.08 -7.74
CA ILE A 262 45.45 -2.46 -8.33
C ILE A 262 45.71 -1.64 -9.58
N SER A 263 46.96 -1.26 -9.78
CA SER A 263 47.49 -0.72 -11.04
C SER A 263 48.20 -1.84 -11.76
N LEU A 264 47.65 -2.23 -12.92
CA LEU A 264 48.11 -3.39 -13.69
C LEU A 264 49.09 -2.96 -14.77
N TYR A 265 50.23 -3.66 -14.84
CA TYR A 265 51.24 -3.45 -15.83
C TYR A 265 51.61 -4.78 -16.50
N SER A 266 52.01 -4.70 -17.77
CA SER A 266 52.57 -5.81 -18.52
C SER A 266 53.85 -5.34 -19.24
N SER A 267 54.91 -6.08 -19.04
CA SER A 267 56.17 -5.82 -19.77
C SER A 267 56.26 -6.77 -20.95
N PHE A 268 56.62 -6.24 -22.10
CA PHE A 268 56.84 -7.04 -23.32
C PHE A 268 58.11 -6.64 -24.02
N LEU A 269 58.71 -7.61 -24.75
CA LEU A 269 59.93 -7.41 -25.49
C LEU A 269 59.61 -6.71 -26.82
N GLU A 270 59.91 -5.41 -26.93
CA GLU A 270 59.67 -4.64 -28.15
C GLU A 270 60.77 -4.87 -29.19
N ARG A 271 62.03 -5.04 -28.73
CA ARG A 271 63.22 -5.49 -29.52
C ARG A 271 64.17 -6.26 -28.62
N VAL A 272 65.09 -7.02 -29.20
CA VAL A 272 66.12 -7.74 -28.44
C VAL A 272 66.91 -6.75 -27.57
N GLY A 273 66.74 -6.86 -26.25
CA GLY A 273 67.35 -6.00 -25.25
C GLY A 273 66.56 -4.75 -24.82
N ASN A 274 65.36 -4.53 -25.34
CA ASN A 274 64.51 -3.40 -24.97
C ASN A 274 63.13 -3.88 -24.47
N LEU A 275 62.91 -3.82 -23.14
CA LEU A 275 61.64 -4.09 -22.49
C LEU A 275 60.82 -2.81 -22.48
N SER A 276 59.63 -2.86 -23.08
CA SER A 276 58.63 -1.80 -22.98
C SER A 276 57.60 -2.19 -21.95
N GLU A 277 57.22 -1.28 -21.09
CA GLU A 277 56.21 -1.44 -20.06
C GLU A 277 54.91 -0.77 -20.51
N GLU A 278 53.80 -1.46 -20.47
CA GLU A 278 52.48 -0.94 -20.76
C GLU A 278 51.59 -0.95 -19.52
N SER A 279 50.94 0.18 -19.25
CA SER A 279 49.91 0.25 -18.23
C SER A 279 48.59 -0.23 -18.77
N LEU A 280 48.00 -1.27 -18.15
CA LEU A 280 46.73 -1.84 -18.51
C LEU A 280 45.54 -1.20 -17.74
N GLY A 281 45.83 -0.24 -16.86
CA GLY A 281 44.85 0.52 -16.11
C GLY A 281 44.71 0.11 -14.64
N ASN A 282 43.73 0.71 -14.00
CA ASN A 282 43.38 0.44 -12.60
C ASN A 282 42.12 -0.43 -12.48
N PHE A 283 42.20 -1.44 -11.62
CA PHE A 283 41.12 -2.38 -11.39
C PHE A 283 40.83 -2.50 -9.89
N ILE A 284 39.59 -2.84 -9.53
CA ILE A 284 39.17 -3.15 -8.16
C ILE A 284 38.88 -4.66 -8.06
N ILE A 285 39.46 -5.29 -7.04
CA ILE A 285 39.28 -6.73 -6.79
C ILE A 285 37.88 -6.96 -6.24
N ILE A 286 37.11 -7.84 -6.89
CA ILE A 286 35.76 -8.25 -6.49
C ILE A 286 35.69 -9.65 -5.89
N GLU A 287 36.61 -10.52 -6.24
CA GLU A 287 36.75 -11.88 -5.70
C GLU A 287 38.24 -12.18 -5.49
N ILE A 288 38.59 -12.87 -4.40
CA ILE A 288 39.95 -13.34 -4.15
C ILE A 288 39.93 -14.62 -3.32
N THR A 289 40.79 -15.56 -3.67
CA THR A 289 41.10 -16.75 -2.89
C THR A 289 42.57 -16.76 -2.53
N HIS A 290 42.89 -16.89 -1.26
CA HIS A 290 44.25 -17.03 -0.74
C HIS A 290 44.51 -18.49 -0.42
N GLU A 291 45.68 -18.98 -0.81
CA GLU A 291 46.11 -20.34 -0.57
C GLU A 291 47.53 -20.35 0.00
N VAL A 292 47.70 -21.07 1.10
CA VAL A 292 48.99 -21.29 1.73
C VAL A 292 49.20 -22.79 1.84
N SER A 293 50.22 -23.32 1.25
CA SER A 293 50.56 -24.74 1.33
C SER A 293 51.81 -25.01 2.19
N GLN A 294 52.10 -26.28 2.46
CA GLN A 294 53.31 -26.68 3.21
C GLN A 294 54.59 -26.05 2.59
N GLY A 295 55.50 -25.63 3.46
CA GLY A 295 56.75 -24.95 3.07
C GLY A 295 56.60 -23.46 2.81
N SER A 296 55.52 -22.82 3.27
CA SER A 296 55.26 -21.38 3.14
C SER A 296 55.06 -20.89 1.70
N TYR A 297 54.70 -21.78 0.78
CA TYR A 297 54.31 -21.40 -0.55
C TYR A 297 52.97 -20.70 -0.50
N TYR A 298 52.92 -19.42 -0.88
CA TYR A 298 51.74 -18.60 -0.90
C TYR A 298 51.39 -18.22 -2.35
N LYS A 299 50.09 -18.31 -2.66
CA LYS A 299 49.52 -17.73 -3.87
C LYS A 299 48.10 -17.20 -3.59
N ASN A 300 47.66 -16.28 -4.39
CA ASN A 300 46.25 -15.95 -4.46
C ASN A 300 45.79 -15.88 -5.92
N ARG A 301 44.51 -16.13 -6.09
CA ARG A 301 43.83 -15.98 -7.38
C ARG A 301 42.68 -15.01 -7.17
N PHE A 302 42.57 -14.00 -8.04
CA PHE A 302 41.55 -12.98 -7.92
C PHE A 302 40.89 -12.66 -9.26
N LYS A 303 39.67 -12.08 -9.15
CA LYS A 303 38.95 -11.44 -10.24
C LYS A 303 38.80 -9.96 -9.92
N ALA A 304 39.04 -9.10 -10.92
CA ALA A 304 38.91 -7.65 -10.75
C ALA A 304 38.26 -7.03 -11.99
N ILE A 305 37.71 -5.84 -11.80
CA ILE A 305 37.00 -5.07 -12.83
C ILE A 305 37.52 -3.62 -12.80
N PRO A 306 37.31 -2.81 -13.87
CA PRO A 306 37.83 -1.45 -13.92
C PRO A 306 37.44 -0.61 -12.69
N ALA A 307 38.40 0.07 -12.05
CA ALA A 307 38.15 0.88 -10.85
C ALA A 307 37.30 2.13 -11.11
N THR A 308 37.07 2.47 -12.38
CA THR A 308 36.23 3.60 -12.80
C THR A 308 34.73 3.35 -12.66
N ILE A 309 34.31 2.09 -12.43
CA ILE A 309 32.90 1.70 -12.33
C ILE A 309 32.12 2.54 -11.31
N LYS A 310 30.82 2.72 -11.57
CA LYS A 310 29.90 3.46 -10.68
C LYS A 310 29.17 2.55 -9.71
N ALA A 311 28.95 1.29 -10.07
CA ALA A 311 28.34 0.28 -9.21
C ALA A 311 29.13 -1.03 -9.30
N LEU A 312 29.15 -1.81 -8.21
CA LEU A 312 29.63 -3.20 -8.21
C LEU A 312 28.57 -4.13 -8.83
N PRO A 313 28.96 -5.32 -9.29
CA PRO A 313 27.99 -6.33 -9.66
C PRO A 313 26.97 -6.54 -8.53
N SER A 314 25.69 -6.50 -8.87
CA SER A 314 24.64 -6.70 -7.87
C SER A 314 24.69 -8.11 -7.30
N PRO A 315 24.55 -8.27 -5.96
CA PRO A 315 24.46 -9.59 -5.37
C PRO A 315 23.25 -10.34 -5.93
N LYS A 316 23.41 -11.62 -6.19
CA LYS A 316 22.28 -12.50 -6.53
C LYS A 316 21.47 -12.73 -5.26
N VAL A 317 20.24 -12.21 -5.21
CA VAL A 317 19.33 -12.31 -4.07
C VAL A 317 18.00 -12.90 -4.49
N ARG A 318 17.38 -13.64 -3.59
CA ARG A 318 15.97 -14.01 -3.71
C ARG A 318 15.13 -12.86 -3.18
N MET A 319 14.22 -12.34 -4.00
CA MET A 319 13.25 -11.34 -3.54
C MET A 319 12.16 -12.06 -2.73
N PRO A 320 11.79 -11.54 -1.54
CA PRO A 320 10.69 -12.10 -0.78
C PRO A 320 9.38 -11.90 -1.52
N LEU A 321 8.49 -12.87 -1.40
CA LEU A 321 7.15 -12.82 -1.98
C LEU A 321 6.13 -12.90 -0.84
N ALA A 322 5.51 -11.77 -0.53
CA ALA A 322 4.50 -11.72 0.51
C ALA A 322 3.14 -12.19 -0.02
N GLU A 323 2.58 -13.17 0.66
CA GLU A 323 1.21 -13.64 0.46
C GLU A 323 0.21 -12.76 1.24
N THR A 324 -1.10 -12.99 1.03
CA THR A 324 -2.14 -12.24 1.75
C THR A 324 -2.04 -12.50 3.26
N GLN A 325 -2.21 -11.44 4.05
CA GLN A 325 -2.05 -11.49 5.51
C GLN A 325 -3.17 -10.73 6.21
N MET A 326 -3.42 -11.15 7.45
CA MET A 326 -4.35 -10.47 8.34
C MET A 326 -3.66 -9.32 9.07
N ALA A 327 -4.40 -8.22 9.25
CA ALA A 327 -3.92 -7.07 10.00
C ALA A 327 -5.06 -6.39 10.75
N THR A 328 -4.71 -5.61 11.76
CA THR A 328 -5.66 -4.76 12.51
C THR A 328 -5.46 -3.30 12.16
N VAL A 329 -6.52 -2.57 11.94
CA VAL A 329 -6.48 -1.12 11.66
C VAL A 329 -6.10 -0.37 12.94
N LEU A 330 -5.03 0.42 12.88
CA LEU A 330 -4.56 1.26 13.98
C LEU A 330 -5.01 2.71 13.85
N SER A 331 -5.16 3.21 12.61
CA SER A 331 -5.60 4.57 12.34
C SER A 331 -6.24 4.65 10.95
N ASN A 332 -7.34 5.40 10.86
CA ASN A 332 -8.00 5.79 9.61
C ASN A 332 -8.05 7.32 9.42
N ALA A 333 -7.36 8.06 10.28
CA ALA A 333 -7.22 9.52 10.21
C ALA A 333 -6.07 9.91 9.26
N ASP A 334 -6.23 9.63 7.97
CA ASP A 334 -5.24 9.95 6.93
C ASP A 334 -5.02 11.48 6.84
N PRO A 335 -3.80 11.99 7.07
CA PRO A 335 -3.52 13.42 7.07
C PRO A 335 -3.72 14.09 5.71
N ASP A 336 -3.64 13.31 4.61
CA ASP A 336 -3.86 13.81 3.25
C ASP A 336 -5.32 13.69 2.80
N GLY A 337 -6.22 13.14 3.65
CA GLY A 337 -7.64 12.95 3.31
C GLY A 337 -7.88 11.99 2.14
N LYS A 338 -6.97 11.03 1.90
CA LYS A 338 -7.03 10.09 0.78
C LYS A 338 -7.70 8.75 1.13
N GLY A 339 -8.27 8.64 2.33
CA GLY A 339 -8.94 7.42 2.79
C GLY A 339 -7.98 6.23 2.99
N ARG A 340 -6.70 6.51 3.28
CA ARG A 340 -5.72 5.49 3.63
C ARG A 340 -5.82 5.13 5.10
N VAL A 341 -5.33 3.95 5.44
CA VAL A 341 -5.28 3.47 6.83
C VAL A 341 -3.85 3.08 7.20
N ARG A 342 -3.54 3.08 8.51
CA ARG A 342 -2.38 2.41 9.07
C ARG A 342 -2.84 1.12 9.71
N VAL A 343 -2.10 0.05 9.48
CA VAL A 343 -2.45 -1.26 10.01
C VAL A 343 -1.23 -1.93 10.66
N ARG A 344 -1.50 -2.90 11.51
CA ARG A 344 -0.51 -3.78 12.13
C ARG A 344 -0.80 -5.22 11.73
N MET A 345 0.16 -5.85 11.04
CA MET A 345 0.12 -7.27 10.71
C MET A 345 0.35 -8.10 11.98
N ASN A 346 -0.11 -9.34 12.01
CA ASN A 346 -0.05 -10.18 13.22
C ASN A 346 1.36 -10.45 13.74
N TRP A 347 2.37 -10.45 12.87
CA TRP A 347 3.79 -10.60 13.25
C TRP A 347 4.45 -9.30 13.73
N GLN A 348 3.82 -8.16 13.54
CA GLN A 348 4.36 -6.87 13.97
C GLN A 348 4.11 -6.66 15.46
N THR A 349 5.18 -6.39 16.22
CA THR A 349 5.19 -6.12 17.66
C THR A 349 5.85 -4.77 17.94
N ASP A 350 5.95 -4.38 19.21
CA ASP A 350 6.76 -3.27 19.71
C ASP A 350 6.55 -1.92 18.97
N GLY A 351 5.32 -1.59 18.68
CA GLY A 351 4.96 -0.35 17.99
C GLY A 351 5.21 -0.36 16.47
N MET A 352 5.60 -1.50 15.90
CA MET A 352 5.66 -1.67 14.44
C MET A 352 4.29 -1.50 13.80
N GLN A 353 4.26 -0.87 12.65
CA GLN A 353 3.05 -0.64 11.84
C GLN A 353 3.44 -0.40 10.38
N THR A 354 2.45 -0.38 9.50
CA THR A 354 2.67 0.04 8.10
C THR A 354 2.77 1.57 8.00
N GLY A 355 3.25 2.08 6.87
CA GLY A 355 2.93 3.43 6.43
C GLY A 355 1.43 3.55 6.12
N TRP A 356 1.01 4.69 5.53
CA TRP A 356 -0.37 4.87 5.05
C TRP A 356 -0.63 4.00 3.82
N VAL A 357 -1.53 3.04 3.93
CA VAL A 357 -1.86 2.07 2.88
C VAL A 357 -3.25 2.35 2.30
N ARG A 358 -3.41 2.09 1.00
CA ARG A 358 -4.67 2.28 0.29
C ARG A 358 -5.67 1.20 0.66
N VAL A 359 -6.95 1.56 0.63
CA VAL A 359 -8.04 0.61 0.80
C VAL A 359 -8.69 0.37 -0.56
N MET A 360 -8.90 -0.90 -0.89
CA MET A 360 -9.66 -1.31 -2.07
C MET A 360 -11.15 -1.07 -1.85
N THR A 361 -11.84 -0.67 -2.88
CA THR A 361 -13.29 -0.47 -2.88
C THR A 361 -13.90 -1.15 -4.12
N PRO A 362 -15.16 -1.61 -4.09
CA PRO A 362 -15.81 -2.21 -5.24
C PRO A 362 -15.91 -1.27 -6.46
N ASP A 363 -16.12 0.03 -6.22
CA ASP A 363 -16.05 1.08 -7.23
C ASP A 363 -15.50 2.36 -6.60
N GLY A 364 -14.61 3.05 -7.31
CA GLY A 364 -14.02 4.28 -6.82
C GLY A 364 -13.34 5.07 -7.94
N GLY A 365 -13.60 6.37 -7.96
CA GLY A 365 -13.01 7.25 -8.97
C GLY A 365 -13.51 8.69 -8.90
N SER A 366 -13.53 9.33 -10.06
CA SER A 366 -14.06 10.67 -10.28
C SER A 366 -14.84 10.73 -11.60
N SER A 367 -15.56 11.81 -11.82
CA SER A 367 -16.23 12.14 -13.09
C SER A 367 -16.20 13.65 -13.32
N SER A 368 -16.77 14.11 -14.43
CA SER A 368 -16.94 15.56 -14.69
C SER A 368 -17.71 16.26 -13.57
N ASP A 369 -18.74 15.60 -13.03
CA ASP A 369 -19.67 16.17 -12.06
C ASP A 369 -19.25 15.89 -10.61
N VAL A 370 -18.60 14.75 -10.36
CA VAL A 370 -18.13 14.32 -9.05
C VAL A 370 -16.61 14.22 -9.05
N LYS A 371 -15.96 15.27 -8.57
CA LYS A 371 -14.49 15.42 -8.64
C LYS A 371 -13.72 14.39 -7.79
N SER A 372 -14.31 13.91 -6.68
CA SER A 372 -13.71 12.94 -5.77
C SER A 372 -14.77 12.07 -5.11
N ASN A 373 -14.37 10.91 -4.59
CA ASN A 373 -15.23 9.99 -3.84
C ASN A 373 -16.46 9.47 -4.63
N ARG A 374 -16.38 9.40 -5.97
CA ARG A 374 -17.38 8.66 -6.72
C ARG A 374 -17.22 7.17 -6.42
N GLY A 375 -18.33 6.51 -6.10
CA GLY A 375 -18.38 5.08 -5.76
C GLY A 375 -18.61 4.81 -4.27
N PHE A 376 -18.04 3.73 -3.76
CA PHE A 376 -18.21 3.29 -2.37
C PHE A 376 -17.10 3.85 -1.49
N VAL A 377 -17.46 4.65 -0.49
CA VAL A 377 -16.53 5.20 0.51
C VAL A 377 -16.81 4.55 1.86
N PHE A 378 -16.20 3.37 2.08
CA PHE A 378 -16.25 2.62 3.32
C PHE A 378 -14.83 2.32 3.77
N ILE A 379 -14.28 3.22 4.59
CA ILE A 379 -12.95 3.06 5.16
C ILE A 379 -13.07 2.25 6.46
N PRO A 380 -12.27 1.19 6.64
CA PRO A 380 -12.30 0.39 7.86
C PRO A 380 -12.09 1.24 9.12
N GLU A 381 -12.79 0.89 10.18
CA GLU A 381 -12.66 1.56 11.48
C GLU A 381 -11.45 1.06 12.25
N VAL A 382 -10.99 1.87 13.22
CA VAL A 382 -9.90 1.47 14.12
C VAL A 382 -10.33 0.26 14.93
N GLY A 383 -9.49 -0.78 14.95
CA GLY A 383 -9.77 -2.06 15.56
C GLY A 383 -10.31 -3.14 14.60
N ASP A 384 -10.76 -2.74 13.41
CA ASP A 384 -11.23 -3.71 12.41
C ASP A 384 -10.11 -4.63 11.94
N GLN A 385 -10.46 -5.90 11.70
CA GLN A 385 -9.60 -6.87 11.07
C GLN A 385 -9.71 -6.76 9.55
N VAL A 386 -8.56 -6.65 8.87
CA VAL A 386 -8.50 -6.48 7.42
C VAL A 386 -7.56 -7.50 6.79
N LEU A 387 -7.86 -7.86 5.54
CA LEU A 387 -6.98 -8.67 4.70
C LEU A 387 -6.10 -7.73 3.87
N LEU A 388 -4.78 -7.98 3.89
CA LEU A 388 -3.80 -7.27 3.08
C LEU A 388 -3.42 -8.07 1.84
N GLY A 389 -3.32 -7.38 0.72
CA GLY A 389 -2.60 -7.81 -0.47
C GLY A 389 -1.31 -7.01 -0.64
N PHE A 390 -0.39 -7.52 -1.47
CA PHE A 390 0.93 -6.92 -1.69
C PHE A 390 1.17 -6.71 -3.18
N ARG A 391 1.40 -5.46 -3.57
CA ARG A 391 1.62 -5.14 -4.98
C ARG A 391 2.93 -5.74 -5.47
N HIS A 392 2.88 -6.54 -6.53
CA HIS A 392 3.99 -7.36 -7.05
C HIS A 392 4.57 -8.36 -6.04
N GLY A 393 3.81 -8.75 -5.02
CA GLY A 393 4.31 -9.58 -3.92
C GLY A 393 5.34 -8.91 -3.01
N ASP A 394 5.60 -7.61 -3.17
CA ASP A 394 6.58 -6.86 -2.38
C ASP A 394 6.03 -6.57 -0.97
N PRO A 395 6.62 -7.13 0.10
CA PRO A 395 6.16 -6.91 1.48
C PRO A 395 6.16 -5.44 1.91
N ALA A 396 6.93 -4.58 1.23
CA ALA A 396 6.94 -3.14 1.47
C ALA A 396 5.83 -2.37 0.73
N ARG A 397 4.95 -3.06 0.00
CA ARG A 397 3.85 -2.46 -0.78
C ARG A 397 2.47 -3.03 -0.44
N PRO A 398 2.08 -3.06 0.85
CA PRO A 398 0.76 -3.55 1.26
C PRO A 398 -0.37 -2.62 0.80
N TYR A 399 -1.56 -3.20 0.64
CA TYR A 399 -2.84 -2.50 0.50
C TYR A 399 -3.95 -3.33 1.13
N VAL A 400 -5.01 -2.68 1.63
CA VAL A 400 -6.16 -3.36 2.23
C VAL A 400 -7.09 -3.85 1.11
N MET A 401 -7.40 -5.14 1.10
CA MET A 401 -8.34 -5.78 0.18
C MET A 401 -9.79 -5.71 0.66
N GLY A 402 -9.98 -5.63 1.97
CA GLY A 402 -11.29 -5.56 2.60
C GLY A 402 -11.22 -5.92 4.08
N SER A 403 -12.33 -5.74 4.79
CA SER A 403 -12.48 -6.15 6.17
C SER A 403 -12.94 -7.60 6.26
N LEU A 404 -12.57 -8.26 7.34
CA LEU A 404 -12.98 -9.62 7.66
C LEU A 404 -13.75 -9.63 8.98
N PHE A 405 -14.91 -10.25 8.98
CA PHE A 405 -15.57 -10.61 10.23
C PHE A 405 -14.80 -11.73 10.93
N ASN A 406 -14.80 -11.69 12.25
CA ASN A 406 -14.17 -12.69 13.10
C ASN A 406 -15.17 -13.22 14.13
N GLY A 407 -14.74 -14.10 15.03
CA GLY A 407 -15.59 -14.72 16.05
C GLY A 407 -16.25 -13.74 17.03
N THR A 408 -15.79 -12.49 17.09
CA THR A 408 -16.36 -11.43 17.97
C THR A 408 -17.27 -10.46 17.20
N THR A 409 -16.98 -10.23 15.91
CA THR A 409 -17.64 -9.17 15.11
C THR A 409 -18.62 -9.73 14.08
N GLY A 410 -18.56 -11.02 13.76
CA GLY A 410 -19.38 -11.66 12.74
C GLY A 410 -20.66 -12.22 13.29
N GLY A 411 -21.81 -11.72 12.81
CA GLY A 411 -23.13 -12.30 13.06
C GLY A 411 -23.75 -13.00 11.83
N GLY A 412 -23.08 -12.88 10.68
CA GLY A 412 -23.58 -13.39 9.40
C GLY A 412 -24.89 -12.73 8.95
N GLY A 413 -25.55 -13.31 7.96
CA GLY A 413 -26.84 -12.88 7.42
C GLY A 413 -28.08 -13.40 8.17
N GLY A 414 -27.93 -13.82 9.43
CA GLY A 414 -29.00 -14.43 10.20
C GLY A 414 -29.34 -15.86 9.74
N GLN A 415 -30.44 -16.42 10.26
CA GLN A 415 -30.89 -17.75 9.88
C GLN A 415 -31.19 -17.80 8.37
N GLY A 416 -30.66 -18.79 7.69
CA GLY A 416 -30.83 -18.95 6.24
C GLY A 416 -30.12 -17.90 5.39
N ASN A 417 -29.28 -17.06 5.98
CA ASN A 417 -28.61 -15.95 5.29
C ASN A 417 -29.58 -14.94 4.67
N ASN A 418 -30.74 -14.73 5.28
CA ASN A 418 -31.80 -13.89 4.72
C ASN A 418 -31.54 -12.38 4.88
N CYS A 419 -30.68 -11.95 5.77
CA CYS A 419 -30.42 -10.54 6.02
C CYS A 419 -29.17 -10.06 5.27
N LYS A 420 -29.33 -9.02 4.45
CA LYS A 420 -28.23 -8.23 3.85
C LYS A 420 -28.31 -6.81 4.39
N SER A 421 -27.18 -6.23 4.77
CA SER A 421 -27.21 -4.88 5.32
C SER A 421 -25.95 -4.06 5.01
N LEU A 422 -26.14 -2.75 4.93
CA LEU A 422 -25.10 -1.76 5.06
C LEU A 422 -25.35 -1.02 6.39
N THR A 423 -24.40 -1.10 7.31
CA THR A 423 -24.57 -0.49 8.65
C THR A 423 -23.33 0.33 9.00
N THR A 424 -23.54 1.58 9.37
CA THR A 424 -22.46 2.48 9.79
C THR A 424 -22.14 2.30 11.28
N ARG A 425 -20.99 2.82 11.73
CA ARG A 425 -20.58 2.83 13.14
C ARG A 425 -21.63 3.42 14.08
N SER A 426 -22.41 4.42 13.64
CA SER A 426 -23.46 5.04 14.44
C SER A 426 -24.79 4.28 14.43
N GLY A 427 -24.91 3.20 13.65
CA GLY A 427 -26.13 2.40 13.55
C GLY A 427 -27.09 2.84 12.45
N CYS A 428 -26.74 3.83 11.60
CA CYS A 428 -27.52 4.09 10.40
C CYS A 428 -27.41 2.89 9.46
N SER A 429 -28.55 2.39 8.92
CA SER A 429 -28.55 1.16 8.17
C SER A 429 -29.53 1.13 6.98
N LEU A 430 -29.12 0.40 5.94
CA LEU A 430 -30.00 -0.17 4.92
C LEU A 430 -30.05 -1.67 5.15
N LYS A 431 -31.20 -2.24 5.42
CA LYS A 431 -31.42 -3.67 5.61
C LYS A 431 -32.36 -4.21 4.52
N LEU A 432 -31.99 -5.34 3.95
CA LEU A 432 -32.78 -6.12 3.01
C LEU A 432 -33.01 -7.49 3.66
N ASP A 433 -34.27 -7.93 3.73
CA ASP A 433 -34.65 -9.19 4.35
C ASP A 433 -35.38 -10.08 3.31
N ASP A 434 -34.67 -11.11 2.83
CA ASP A 434 -35.18 -12.00 1.78
C ASP A 434 -36.34 -12.86 2.26
N SER A 435 -36.42 -13.16 3.56
CA SER A 435 -37.54 -14.00 4.08
C SER A 435 -38.84 -13.24 4.15
N ALA A 436 -38.79 -11.95 4.43
CA ALA A 436 -39.97 -11.07 4.47
C ALA A 436 -40.17 -10.31 3.15
N GLY A 437 -39.19 -10.34 2.23
CA GLY A 437 -39.17 -9.48 1.04
C GLY A 437 -39.13 -7.99 1.38
N SER A 438 -38.63 -7.64 2.55
CA SER A 438 -38.72 -6.28 3.10
C SER A 438 -37.44 -5.49 2.93
N VAL A 439 -37.56 -4.13 2.88
CA VAL A 439 -36.47 -3.19 2.84
C VAL A 439 -36.68 -2.15 3.95
N THR A 440 -35.65 -1.93 4.77
CA THR A 440 -35.70 -0.93 5.84
C THR A 440 -34.51 0.01 5.75
N LEU A 441 -34.79 1.31 5.78
CA LEU A 441 -33.83 2.38 6.03
C LEU A 441 -34.03 2.88 7.46
N HIS A 442 -32.94 3.06 8.19
CA HIS A 442 -32.98 3.50 9.59
C HIS A 442 -31.83 4.44 9.91
N ASP A 443 -32.11 5.48 10.65
CA ASP A 443 -31.09 6.39 11.20
C ASP A 443 -30.90 6.21 12.71
N LYS A 444 -29.83 6.81 13.25
CA LYS A 444 -29.55 6.81 14.70
C LYS A 444 -30.66 7.48 15.52
N GLY A 445 -31.39 8.47 14.96
CA GLY A 445 -32.43 9.25 15.64
C GLY A 445 -33.75 8.49 15.79
N GLY A 446 -33.90 7.38 15.05
CA GLY A 446 -35.11 6.54 15.05
C GLY A 446 -36.10 6.96 13.97
N VAL A 447 -35.68 7.72 12.96
CA VAL A 447 -36.42 7.85 11.71
C VAL A 447 -36.24 6.58 10.92
N SER A 448 -37.34 6.01 10.41
CA SER A 448 -37.29 4.80 9.62
C SER A 448 -38.25 4.85 8.42
N MET A 449 -37.82 4.27 7.31
CA MET A 449 -38.66 3.98 6.15
C MET A 449 -38.64 2.47 5.92
N ASN A 450 -39.82 1.87 5.90
CA ASN A 450 -39.99 0.42 5.74
C ASN A 450 -40.91 0.11 4.58
N PHE A 451 -40.48 -0.86 3.72
CA PHE A 451 -41.26 -1.54 2.72
C PHE A 451 -41.41 -2.97 3.22
N ASP A 452 -42.65 -3.42 3.51
CA ASP A 452 -42.92 -4.67 4.26
C ASP A 452 -42.93 -5.95 3.41
N GLY A 453 -42.73 -5.84 2.09
CA GLY A 453 -42.85 -6.97 1.16
C GLY A 453 -44.29 -7.39 0.81
N ALA A 454 -45.29 -6.81 1.47
CA ALA A 454 -46.73 -7.08 1.23
C ALA A 454 -47.44 -5.91 0.50
N GLY A 455 -46.67 -4.94 0.00
CA GLY A 455 -47.17 -3.78 -0.74
C GLY A 455 -47.40 -2.54 0.10
N ASN A 456 -46.99 -2.52 1.36
CA ASN A 456 -47.12 -1.34 2.22
C ASN A 456 -45.77 -0.63 2.42
N SER A 457 -45.83 0.69 2.53
CA SER A 457 -44.72 1.53 2.94
C SER A 457 -45.08 2.36 4.15
N THR A 458 -44.12 2.49 5.08
CA THR A 458 -44.29 3.29 6.30
C THR A 458 -43.09 4.19 6.49
N LEU A 459 -43.34 5.47 6.74
CA LEU A 459 -42.34 6.44 7.14
C LEU A 459 -42.63 6.93 8.56
N ASN A 460 -41.73 6.67 9.48
CA ASN A 460 -41.83 7.09 10.88
C ASN A 460 -40.80 8.17 11.19
N ALA A 461 -41.22 9.28 11.76
CA ALA A 461 -40.38 10.33 12.30
C ALA A 461 -40.80 10.63 13.74
N LYS A 462 -39.84 10.60 14.70
CA LYS A 462 -40.16 10.85 16.13
C LYS A 462 -40.47 12.31 16.42
N ALA A 463 -39.95 13.24 15.63
CA ALA A 463 -40.13 14.68 15.88
C ALA A 463 -40.93 15.31 14.73
N THR A 464 -40.32 15.64 13.63
CA THR A 464 -40.95 16.40 12.55
C THR A 464 -40.75 15.70 11.21
N HIS A 465 -41.79 15.68 10.41
CA HIS A 465 -41.74 15.29 9.00
C HIS A 465 -42.12 16.50 8.15
N THR A 466 -41.24 16.94 7.27
CA THR A 466 -41.45 18.06 6.37
C THR A 466 -41.33 17.62 4.93
N VAL A 467 -42.32 17.96 4.09
CA VAL A 467 -42.30 17.71 2.65
C VAL A 467 -42.19 19.08 1.94
N ASN A 468 -41.12 19.28 1.17
CA ASN A 468 -40.94 20.45 0.31
C ASN A 468 -41.00 20.02 -1.14
N ALA A 469 -41.93 20.62 -1.89
CA ALA A 469 -42.04 20.42 -3.34
C ALA A 469 -41.89 21.77 -4.05
N GLY A 470 -41.07 21.85 -5.09
CA GLY A 470 -40.86 23.07 -5.84
C GLY A 470 -42.08 23.48 -6.66
N ASP A 471 -42.75 22.52 -7.31
CA ASP A 471 -43.90 22.74 -8.20
C ASP A 471 -45.20 22.26 -7.58
N ASN A 472 -45.35 20.95 -7.35
CA ASN A 472 -46.57 20.37 -6.80
C ASN A 472 -46.27 19.20 -5.87
N ALA A 473 -47.16 19.01 -4.89
CA ALA A 473 -47.23 17.83 -4.06
C ALA A 473 -48.62 17.18 -4.26
N SER A 474 -48.69 15.85 -4.41
CA SER A 474 -49.92 15.13 -4.53
C SER A 474 -49.92 13.83 -3.77
N ILE A 475 -51.07 13.50 -3.17
CA ILE A 475 -51.37 12.21 -2.55
C ILE A 475 -52.57 11.65 -3.27
N ASN A 476 -52.42 10.53 -3.97
CA ASN A 476 -53.46 9.90 -4.76
C ASN A 476 -53.79 8.54 -4.16
N VAL A 477 -55.08 8.24 -3.98
CA VAL A 477 -55.56 7.00 -3.43
C VAL A 477 -56.61 6.38 -4.40
N GLY A 478 -56.42 5.09 -4.68
CA GLY A 478 -57.16 4.33 -5.66
C GLY A 478 -56.41 4.17 -6.97
N THR A 479 -56.68 3.11 -7.70
CA THR A 479 -56.09 2.84 -9.00
C THR A 479 -56.62 3.81 -10.03
N ALA A 480 -55.78 4.71 -10.52
CA ALA A 480 -56.06 5.46 -11.73
C ALA A 480 -55.61 4.61 -12.92
N GLU A 481 -56.52 4.30 -13.85
CA GLU A 481 -56.13 3.82 -15.16
C GLU A 481 -55.36 4.90 -15.91
N LYS A 482 -54.46 4.49 -16.82
CA LYS A 482 -53.61 5.43 -17.55
C LYS A 482 -54.45 6.54 -18.21
N GLY A 483 -54.29 7.78 -17.75
CA GLY A 483 -55.02 8.95 -18.23
C GLY A 483 -56.25 9.36 -17.44
N GLN A 484 -56.62 8.65 -16.36
CA GLN A 484 -57.71 9.01 -15.45
C GLN A 484 -57.14 9.55 -14.11
N SER A 485 -57.91 10.45 -13.50
CA SER A 485 -57.59 10.95 -12.15
C SER A 485 -57.97 9.90 -11.11
N ALA A 486 -57.14 9.76 -10.05
CA ALA A 486 -57.48 8.92 -8.91
C ALA A 486 -58.85 9.31 -8.31
N PRO A 487 -59.62 8.37 -7.77
CA PRO A 487 -60.93 8.67 -7.19
C PRO A 487 -60.86 9.64 -5.99
N SER A 488 -59.77 9.61 -5.26
CA SER A 488 -59.52 10.55 -4.18
C SER A 488 -58.08 11.08 -4.26
N PHE A 489 -57.88 12.37 -4.12
CA PHE A 489 -56.59 12.98 -4.10
C PHE A 489 -56.55 14.28 -3.28
N LEU A 490 -55.35 14.61 -2.78
CA LEU A 490 -54.94 15.92 -2.26
C LEU A 490 -53.79 16.42 -3.14
N THR A 491 -53.96 17.61 -3.71
CA THR A 491 -52.89 18.30 -4.47
C THR A 491 -52.67 19.71 -3.93
N MET A 492 -51.43 20.14 -4.00
CA MET A 492 -50.98 21.52 -3.73
C MET A 492 -50.08 21.92 -4.88
N ASP A 493 -50.24 23.10 -5.44
CA ASP A 493 -49.46 23.60 -6.57
C ASP A 493 -48.71 24.91 -6.23
N SER A 494 -47.78 25.28 -7.11
CA SER A 494 -46.98 26.51 -6.94
C SER A 494 -47.78 27.81 -7.15
N ALA A 495 -49.00 27.75 -7.68
CA ALA A 495 -49.91 28.88 -7.78
C ALA A 495 -50.68 29.16 -6.46
N GLY A 496 -50.48 28.32 -5.42
CA GLY A 496 -51.10 28.44 -4.11
C GLY A 496 -52.45 27.73 -3.98
N ASN A 497 -52.82 26.89 -4.92
CA ASN A 497 -54.08 26.16 -4.85
C ASN A 497 -53.90 24.86 -4.03
N ILE A 498 -54.87 24.57 -3.18
CA ILE A 498 -55.02 23.29 -2.48
C ILE A 498 -56.35 22.66 -2.91
N THR A 499 -56.26 21.51 -3.54
CA THR A 499 -57.45 20.74 -3.99
C THR A 499 -57.52 19.45 -3.23
N LEU A 500 -58.62 19.23 -2.50
CA LEU A 500 -59.00 17.96 -1.89
C LEU A 500 -60.24 17.46 -2.59
N LYS A 501 -60.14 16.31 -3.27
CA LYS A 501 -61.24 15.69 -4.01
C LYS A 501 -61.46 14.26 -3.55
N SER A 502 -62.74 13.86 -3.50
CA SER A 502 -63.17 12.50 -3.25
C SER A 502 -64.37 12.14 -4.15
N SER A 503 -64.47 10.92 -4.58
CA SER A 503 -65.63 10.42 -5.33
C SER A 503 -66.82 10.04 -4.44
N SER A 504 -66.64 10.03 -3.11
CA SER A 504 -67.69 9.63 -2.15
C SER A 504 -68.00 10.77 -1.15
N SER A 505 -67.10 11.00 -0.22
CA SER A 505 -67.30 12.07 0.78
C SER A 505 -65.92 12.64 1.25
N ILE A 506 -65.96 13.91 1.68
CA ILE A 506 -64.87 14.55 2.39
C ILE A 506 -65.38 14.90 3.79
N ARG A 507 -64.72 14.35 4.84
CA ARG A 507 -65.07 14.60 6.24
C ARG A 507 -63.88 15.18 6.99
N LEU A 508 -64.11 16.34 7.56
CA LEU A 508 -63.19 16.99 8.52
C LEU A 508 -63.88 16.88 9.90
N SER A 509 -63.32 16.10 10.81
CA SER A 509 -63.95 15.85 12.11
C SER A 509 -62.96 15.90 13.26
N ILE A 510 -63.40 16.46 14.37
CA ILE A 510 -62.72 16.35 15.67
C ILE A 510 -63.23 15.07 16.36
N ASP A 511 -64.55 14.85 16.32
CA ASP A 511 -65.22 13.69 16.85
C ASP A 511 -66.54 13.42 16.03
N ASP A 512 -67.39 12.49 16.45
CA ASP A 512 -68.65 12.19 15.79
C ASP A 512 -69.71 13.29 15.93
N LYS A 513 -69.50 14.23 16.85
CA LYS A 513 -70.43 15.34 17.12
C LYS A 513 -69.97 16.66 16.52
N THR A 514 -68.69 16.75 16.11
CA THR A 514 -68.10 18.00 15.57
C THR A 514 -67.41 17.69 14.27
N CYS A 515 -68.05 17.98 13.16
CA CYS A 515 -67.52 17.69 11.83
C CYS A 515 -68.09 18.63 10.74
N ILE A 516 -67.31 18.73 9.62
CA ILE A 516 -67.80 19.20 8.33
C ILE A 516 -67.74 18.03 7.38
N GLU A 517 -68.84 17.65 6.73
CA GLU A 517 -68.93 16.55 5.82
C GLU A 517 -69.52 17.04 4.48
N LEU A 518 -68.83 16.74 3.40
CA LEU A 518 -69.26 17.02 2.04
C LEU A 518 -69.56 15.66 1.37
N THR A 519 -70.74 15.54 0.78
CA THR A 519 -71.20 14.40 -0.05
C THR A 519 -71.63 14.94 -1.41
N SER A 520 -72.04 14.07 -2.33
CA SER A 520 -72.50 14.47 -3.69
C SER A 520 -73.63 15.46 -3.69
N ASP A 521 -74.47 15.45 -2.69
CA ASP A 521 -75.79 16.15 -2.61
C ASP A 521 -75.96 17.02 -1.39
N LYS A 522 -75.01 17.02 -0.45
CA LYS A 522 -75.16 17.81 0.75
C LYS A 522 -73.83 18.16 1.43
N VAL A 523 -73.80 19.37 2.05
CA VAL A 523 -72.80 19.79 3.04
C VAL A 523 -73.43 19.78 4.42
N THR A 524 -72.83 19.04 5.36
CA THR A 524 -73.30 18.98 6.76
C THR A 524 -72.24 19.60 7.66
N ILE A 525 -72.64 20.60 8.44
CA ILE A 525 -71.82 21.19 9.53
C ILE A 525 -72.49 20.82 10.85
N LYS A 526 -71.77 20.09 11.68
CA LYS A 526 -72.25 19.58 12.98
C LYS A 526 -71.29 20.03 14.09
N ALA A 527 -71.81 20.69 15.07
CA ALA A 527 -71.10 21.08 16.30
C ALA A 527 -72.11 21.51 17.37
N ALA A 528 -71.67 21.58 18.63
CA ALA A 528 -72.51 22.13 19.71
C ALA A 528 -72.92 23.58 19.41
N THR A 529 -72.05 24.36 18.79
CA THR A 529 -72.33 25.73 18.33
C THR A 529 -71.69 25.91 16.94
N VAL A 530 -72.45 26.48 15.99
CA VAL A 530 -71.96 26.90 14.68
C VAL A 530 -72.02 28.43 14.60
N SER A 531 -70.87 29.07 14.40
CA SER A 531 -70.79 30.52 14.20
C SER A 531 -70.45 30.81 12.75
N VAL A 532 -71.26 31.58 12.05
CA VAL A 532 -71.07 32.04 10.69
C VAL A 532 -70.86 33.55 10.75
N VAL A 533 -69.63 34.04 10.55
CA VAL A 533 -69.26 35.43 10.68
C VAL A 533 -68.63 35.92 9.37
N GLY A 534 -69.22 36.91 8.77
CA GLY A 534 -68.66 37.67 7.64
C GLY A 534 -68.26 39.06 8.09
N THR A 535 -67.12 39.57 7.62
CA THR A 535 -66.65 40.95 7.94
C THR A 535 -67.52 42.04 7.34
N THR A 536 -68.22 41.77 6.24
CA THR A 536 -69.11 42.67 5.56
C THR A 536 -70.56 42.18 5.57
N SER A 537 -70.78 40.89 5.39
CA SER A 537 -72.08 40.26 5.44
C SER A 537 -71.97 38.78 5.68
N ALA A 538 -72.98 38.13 6.26
CA ALA A 538 -73.15 36.68 6.35
C ALA A 538 -74.52 36.31 5.75
N ALA A 539 -74.55 35.27 4.94
CA ALA A 539 -75.78 34.84 4.28
C ALA A 539 -75.95 33.31 4.30
N ILE A 540 -77.16 32.79 4.49
CA ILE A 540 -77.53 31.41 4.35
C ILE A 540 -78.74 31.34 3.42
N GLY A 541 -78.55 30.85 2.21
CA GLY A 541 -79.65 30.91 1.22
C GLY A 541 -79.50 29.93 0.07
N SER A 542 -80.40 30.03 -0.91
CA SER A 542 -80.41 29.16 -2.08
C SER A 542 -79.50 29.61 -3.21
N ASP A 543 -78.86 30.76 -3.06
CA ASP A 543 -77.90 31.37 -4.01
C ASP A 543 -76.87 32.23 -3.24
N GLU A 544 -75.78 32.70 -3.91
CA GLU A 544 -74.73 33.52 -3.28
C GLU A 544 -75.20 34.84 -2.68
N GLY A 545 -76.27 35.40 -3.20
CA GLY A 545 -76.89 36.64 -2.68
C GLY A 545 -77.93 36.43 -1.60
N ALA A 546 -78.27 35.14 -1.26
CA ALA A 546 -79.37 34.75 -0.39
C ALA A 546 -80.71 35.41 -0.81
N SER A 547 -81.00 35.42 -2.13
CA SER A 547 -82.27 35.92 -2.68
C SER A 547 -83.48 35.22 -2.06
N LYS A 548 -83.28 33.98 -1.57
CA LYS A 548 -84.15 33.24 -0.68
C LYS A 548 -83.31 32.69 0.48
N GLY A 549 -83.52 33.17 1.69
CA GLY A 549 -82.73 32.74 2.81
C GLY A 549 -82.55 33.83 3.87
N LEU A 550 -81.46 33.72 4.67
CA LEU A 550 -81.09 34.66 5.70
C LEU A 550 -79.78 35.33 5.34
N LYS A 551 -79.75 36.66 5.35
CA LYS A 551 -78.59 37.47 5.10
C LYS A 551 -78.41 38.48 6.27
N ALA A 552 -77.18 38.62 6.73
CA ALA A 552 -76.77 39.68 7.69
C ALA A 552 -75.66 40.50 7.03
N ASP A 553 -75.80 41.82 7.01
CA ASP A 553 -74.84 42.77 6.51
C ASP A 553 -74.85 44.08 7.35
N ALA A 554 -74.10 45.09 6.91
CA ALA A 554 -74.03 46.37 7.65
C ALA A 554 -75.34 47.11 7.77
N ILE A 555 -76.41 46.76 7.06
CA ILE A 555 -77.72 47.36 7.04
C ILE A 555 -78.66 46.67 8.07
N GLY A 556 -78.44 45.39 8.29
CA GLY A 556 -79.26 44.61 9.21
C GLY A 556 -79.38 43.12 8.82
N VAL A 557 -80.33 42.44 9.38
CA VAL A 557 -80.64 41.03 9.06
C VAL A 557 -81.91 40.98 8.22
N THR A 558 -81.80 40.38 7.04
CA THR A 558 -82.92 40.22 6.12
C THR A 558 -83.28 38.74 6.03
N ILE A 559 -84.52 38.42 6.18
CA ILE A 559 -85.07 37.10 5.90
C ILE A 559 -85.94 37.21 4.63
N ASN A 560 -85.54 36.54 3.54
CA ASN A 560 -86.27 36.66 2.28
C ASN A 560 -86.88 35.28 1.87
N GLY A 561 -88.17 35.15 1.78
CA GLY A 561 -88.93 34.00 1.36
C GLY A 561 -88.95 33.82 -0.17
N GLY A 562 -88.44 34.80 -0.97
CA GLY A 562 -88.45 34.73 -2.44
C GLY A 562 -89.83 34.66 -3.06
N GLY A 563 -90.82 35.35 -2.47
CA GLY A 563 -92.22 35.34 -2.89
C GLY A 563 -93.11 34.22 -2.32
N LEU A 564 -92.53 33.46 -1.37
CA LEU A 564 -93.25 32.46 -0.56
C LEU A 564 -93.34 32.95 0.90
N ASP A 565 -94.23 32.39 1.69
CA ASP A 565 -94.44 32.74 3.10
C ASP A 565 -93.18 32.38 3.91
N VAL A 566 -92.78 33.25 4.84
CA VAL A 566 -91.80 33.01 5.89
C VAL A 566 -92.56 32.56 7.14
N THR A 567 -92.43 31.33 7.53
CA THR A 567 -93.09 30.77 8.74
C THR A 567 -92.05 30.82 9.88
N ILE A 568 -92.39 31.60 10.94
CA ILE A 568 -91.62 31.68 12.15
C ILE A 568 -92.40 30.95 13.23
N ASN A 569 -91.91 29.80 13.70
CA ASN A 569 -92.54 29.02 14.76
C ASN A 569 -91.73 29.12 16.06
N GLY A 570 -92.37 29.50 17.16
CA GLY A 570 -91.74 29.54 18.48
C GLY A 570 -92.80 29.84 19.54
N GLU A 571 -92.59 29.47 20.82
CA GLU A 571 -93.50 29.80 21.95
C GLU A 571 -93.67 31.30 22.15
N ASN A 572 -92.68 32.10 21.87
CA ASN A 572 -92.70 33.52 21.86
C ASN A 572 -91.99 34.12 20.65
N VAL A 573 -92.69 34.87 19.81
CA VAL A 573 -92.17 35.69 18.74
C VAL A 573 -92.30 37.14 19.08
N ASN A 574 -91.21 37.77 19.48
CA ASN A 574 -91.18 39.19 19.78
C ASN A 574 -90.84 40.00 18.51
N ILE A 575 -91.73 40.80 18.04
CA ILE A 575 -91.50 41.70 16.89
C ILE A 575 -91.58 43.12 17.49
N ASN A 576 -90.44 43.85 17.58
CA ASN A 576 -90.36 45.24 18.02
C ASN A 576 -90.43 46.18 16.82
#